data_f56f09cf59b1513f049d0e3521e6003c
#
_entry.id   f56f09cf59b1513f049d0e3521e6003c
#
_cell.length_a   1.000
_cell.length_b   1.000
_cell.length_c   1.000
_cell.angle_alpha   90.00
_cell.angle_beta   90.00
_cell.angle_gamma   90.00
#
_symmetry.space_group_name_H-M   'P 1'
#
loop_
_entity.id
_entity.type
_entity.pdbx_description
1 polymer ?
#
loop_
_entity_poly.entity_id
_entity_poly.type
_entity_poly.pdbx_seq_one_letter_code
_entity_poly.pdbx_strand_id
1 'polypeptide(L)'
;PLYSSAASDVYKRQEAMCDRLLARVAFGRPLAEQSVWHERIAESRCLIDQARLLTLQAAWKMDTVGNKAARAEIAMIKVVAPNMACRVVDWAIQAHGAAGVSQDFWLAEAYALQRTVRIVDGPDEVHRNAIARIELARRAQAGMSGTASQD
;
A
#
# COMPACT_ATOMS: atom_id res chain seq x y z
N PRO A 1 10.35 -14.17 -1.86
CA PRO A 1 10.24 -12.76 -2.26
C PRO A 1 9.55 -11.94 -1.18
N LEU A 2 10.23 -10.92 -0.69
CA LEU A 2 9.79 -10.05 0.43
C LEU A 2 8.42 -9.37 0.20
N TYR A 3 8.01 -9.17 -1.05
CA TYR A 3 6.76 -8.47 -1.39
C TYR A 3 5.49 -9.34 -1.25
N SER A 4 5.59 -10.66 -1.40
CA SER A 4 4.49 -11.59 -1.19
C SER A 4 4.12 -11.71 0.30
N SER A 5 5.14 -11.65 1.19
CA SER A 5 4.93 -11.66 2.63
C SER A 5 4.30 -10.36 3.12
N ALA A 6 4.69 -9.20 2.58
CA ALA A 6 4.15 -7.90 3.00
C ALA A 6 2.64 -7.76 2.72
N ALA A 7 2.16 -8.19 1.55
CA ALA A 7 0.73 -8.18 1.25
C ALA A 7 -0.06 -9.15 2.15
N SER A 8 0.46 -10.37 2.34
CA SER A 8 -0.11 -11.36 3.28
C SER A 8 -0.16 -10.83 4.72
N ASP A 9 0.89 -10.12 5.11
CA ASP A 9 0.97 -9.49 6.42
C ASP A 9 -0.05 -8.36 6.61
N VAL A 10 -0.36 -7.56 5.60
CA VAL A 10 -1.37 -6.49 5.71
C VAL A 10 -2.78 -7.07 5.80
N TYR A 11 -3.08 -8.17 5.13
CA TYR A 11 -4.35 -8.90 5.31
C TYR A 11 -4.56 -9.32 6.76
N LYS A 12 -3.55 -9.91 7.40
CA LYS A 12 -3.63 -10.29 8.84
C LYS A 12 -3.94 -9.11 9.74
N ARG A 13 -3.48 -7.91 9.38
CA ARG A 13 -3.76 -6.68 10.17
C ARG A 13 -5.18 -6.18 9.97
N GLN A 14 -5.71 -6.31 8.75
CA GLN A 14 -7.13 -6.05 8.48
C GLN A 14 -8.01 -7.07 9.22
N GLU A 15 -7.65 -8.35 9.21
CA GLU A 15 -8.36 -9.40 9.96
C GLU A 15 -8.35 -9.10 11.46
N ALA A 16 -7.18 -8.80 12.05
CA ALA A 16 -7.07 -8.41 13.45
C ALA A 16 -7.92 -7.17 13.81
N MET A 17 -8.01 -6.20 12.90
CA MET A 17 -8.92 -5.06 13.05
C MET A 17 -10.37 -5.52 13.09
N CYS A 18 -10.81 -6.35 12.17
CA CYS A 18 -12.17 -6.88 12.10
C CYS A 18 -12.52 -7.70 13.36
N ASP A 19 -11.64 -8.61 13.77
CA ASP A 19 -11.82 -9.44 14.95
C ASP A 19 -11.99 -8.58 16.21
N ARG A 20 -11.14 -7.55 16.35
CA ARG A 20 -11.24 -6.60 17.45
C ARG A 20 -12.57 -5.84 17.47
N LEU A 21 -13.01 -5.38 16.32
CA LEU A 21 -14.26 -4.62 16.17
C LEU A 21 -15.49 -5.46 16.48
N LEU A 22 -15.48 -6.74 16.11
CA LEU A 22 -16.55 -7.69 16.42
C LEU A 22 -16.59 -8.05 17.90
N ALA A 23 -15.42 -8.25 18.53
CA ALA A 23 -15.33 -8.66 19.93
C ALA A 23 -15.55 -7.53 20.94
N ARG A 24 -15.19 -6.28 20.57
CA ARG A 24 -15.24 -5.14 21.51
C ARG A 24 -16.60 -4.49 21.55
N VAL A 25 -17.26 -4.56 22.72
CA VAL A 25 -18.47 -3.83 23.01
C VAL A 25 -18.13 -2.48 23.66
N ALA A 26 -18.69 -1.39 23.14
CA ALA A 26 -18.64 -0.05 23.72
C ALA A 26 -19.96 0.68 23.41
N PHE A 27 -20.42 1.48 24.34
CA PHE A 27 -21.71 2.18 24.20
C PHE A 27 -22.89 1.24 23.94
N GLY A 28 -22.87 0.05 24.56
CA GLY A 28 -23.95 -0.95 24.52
C GLY A 28 -24.01 -1.81 23.25
N ARG A 29 -23.06 -1.68 22.31
CA ARG A 29 -23.03 -2.47 21.06
C ARG A 29 -21.61 -2.77 20.59
N PRO A 30 -21.37 -3.79 19.75
CA PRO A 30 -20.09 -4.03 19.12
C PRO A 30 -19.57 -2.81 18.36
N LEU A 31 -18.26 -2.57 18.40
CA LEU A 31 -17.66 -1.48 17.62
C LEU A 31 -17.88 -1.66 16.12
N ALA A 32 -18.00 -2.89 15.65
CA ALA A 32 -18.29 -3.21 14.24
C ALA A 32 -19.60 -2.58 13.73
N GLU A 33 -20.54 -2.22 14.60
CA GLU A 33 -21.80 -1.55 14.24
C GLU A 33 -21.67 -0.04 14.05
N GLN A 34 -20.50 0.54 14.32
CA GLN A 34 -20.24 1.97 14.09
C GLN A 34 -19.91 2.22 12.62
N SER A 35 -20.62 3.14 11.97
CA SER A 35 -20.50 3.40 10.52
C SER A 35 -19.10 3.78 10.06
N VAL A 36 -18.32 4.49 10.88
CA VAL A 36 -16.93 4.85 10.59
C VAL A 36 -16.03 3.62 10.37
N TRP A 37 -16.33 2.50 11.03
CA TRP A 37 -15.57 1.27 10.85
C TRP A 37 -15.93 0.54 9.56
N HIS A 38 -17.18 0.61 9.11
CA HIS A 38 -17.59 0.07 7.82
C HIS A 38 -16.81 0.75 6.68
N GLU A 39 -16.70 2.07 6.72
CA GLU A 39 -15.89 2.83 5.75
C GLU A 39 -14.42 2.39 5.77
N ARG A 40 -13.79 2.34 6.94
CA ARG A 40 -12.38 1.96 7.09
C ARG A 40 -12.11 0.53 6.65
N ILE A 41 -12.99 -0.42 6.96
CA ILE A 41 -12.87 -1.82 6.52
C ILE A 41 -12.96 -1.90 4.99
N ALA A 42 -13.97 -1.25 4.40
CA ALA A 42 -14.16 -1.24 2.95
C ALA A 42 -12.97 -0.59 2.23
N GLU A 43 -12.51 0.56 2.70
CA GLU A 43 -11.35 1.24 2.12
C GLU A 43 -10.06 0.43 2.29
N SER A 44 -9.85 -0.22 3.44
CA SER A 44 -8.71 -1.12 3.65
C SER A 44 -8.69 -2.23 2.60
N ARG A 45 -9.83 -2.86 2.34
CA ARG A 45 -9.95 -3.93 1.35
C ARG A 45 -9.60 -3.42 -0.05
N CYS A 46 -10.16 -2.28 -0.45
CA CYS A 46 -9.88 -1.68 -1.75
C CYS A 46 -8.38 -1.34 -1.91
N LEU A 47 -7.79 -0.71 -0.92
CA LEU A 47 -6.37 -0.32 -0.94
C LEU A 47 -5.43 -1.53 -1.00
N ILE A 48 -5.72 -2.59 -0.25
CA ILE A 48 -4.92 -3.83 -0.25
C ILE A 48 -4.97 -4.48 -1.63
N ASP A 49 -6.16 -4.62 -2.22
CA ASP A 49 -6.29 -5.27 -3.53
C ASP A 49 -5.67 -4.43 -4.66
N GLN A 50 -5.78 -3.10 -4.62
CA GLN A 50 -5.09 -2.19 -5.54
C GLN A 50 -3.56 -2.36 -5.47
N ALA A 51 -2.99 -2.36 -4.27
CA ALA A 51 -1.55 -2.53 -4.08
C ALA A 51 -1.10 -3.94 -4.51
N ARG A 52 -1.90 -4.97 -4.22
CA ARG A 52 -1.64 -6.35 -4.64
C ARG A 52 -1.62 -6.49 -6.16
N LEU A 53 -2.62 -5.97 -6.86
CA LEU A 53 -2.71 -6.03 -8.32
C LEU A 53 -1.54 -5.29 -8.98
N LEU A 54 -1.17 -4.12 -8.47
CA LEU A 54 -0.01 -3.38 -8.95
C LEU A 54 1.30 -4.15 -8.73
N THR A 55 1.44 -4.82 -7.59
CA THR A 55 2.60 -5.66 -7.28
C THR A 55 2.70 -6.85 -8.23
N LEU A 56 1.58 -7.53 -8.51
CA LEU A 56 1.53 -8.62 -9.47
C LEU A 56 1.86 -8.15 -10.89
N GLN A 57 1.39 -6.97 -11.30
CA GLN A 57 1.73 -6.37 -12.58
C GLN A 57 3.22 -6.07 -12.69
N ALA A 58 3.82 -5.51 -11.63
CA ALA A 58 5.26 -5.24 -11.61
C ALA A 58 6.07 -6.54 -11.71
N ALA A 59 5.70 -7.58 -10.96
CA ALA A 59 6.34 -8.89 -10.99
C ALA A 59 6.25 -9.52 -12.39
N TRP A 60 5.05 -9.54 -12.98
CA TRP A 60 4.85 -10.05 -14.33
C TRP A 60 5.71 -9.32 -15.37
N LYS A 61 5.79 -7.98 -15.30
CA LYS A 61 6.68 -7.20 -16.19
C LYS A 61 8.15 -7.52 -15.98
N MET A 62 8.59 -7.66 -14.73
CA MET A 62 9.97 -8.05 -14.43
C MET A 62 10.33 -9.40 -15.06
N ASP A 63 9.41 -10.36 -14.98
CA ASP A 63 9.60 -11.70 -15.51
C ASP A 63 9.57 -11.75 -17.07
N THR A 64 8.73 -10.91 -17.69
CA THR A 64 8.51 -10.95 -19.15
C THR A 64 9.40 -10.03 -19.95
N VAL A 65 9.68 -8.82 -19.47
CA VAL A 65 10.42 -7.78 -20.20
C VAL A 65 11.65 -7.25 -19.45
N GLY A 66 11.88 -7.74 -18.23
CA GLY A 66 13.03 -7.43 -17.40
C GLY A 66 12.91 -6.13 -16.60
N ASN A 67 13.78 -6.00 -15.59
CA ASN A 67 13.74 -4.94 -14.58
C ASN A 67 13.85 -3.52 -15.19
N LYS A 68 14.65 -3.35 -16.25
CA LYS A 68 14.83 -2.04 -16.89
C LYS A 68 13.55 -1.51 -17.51
N ALA A 69 12.75 -2.37 -18.14
CA ALA A 69 11.46 -2.01 -18.72
C ALA A 69 10.35 -1.85 -17.65
N ALA A 70 10.46 -2.57 -16.53
CA ALA A 70 9.51 -2.52 -15.41
C ALA A 70 9.79 -1.40 -14.39
N ARG A 71 10.76 -0.50 -14.65
CA ARG A 71 11.18 0.53 -13.67
C ARG A 71 10.04 1.42 -13.16
N ALA A 72 9.06 1.73 -13.99
CA ALA A 72 7.92 2.55 -13.58
C ALA A 72 7.06 1.80 -12.55
N GLU A 73 6.73 0.55 -12.81
CA GLU A 73 5.92 -0.30 -11.94
C GLU A 73 6.66 -0.59 -10.62
N ILE A 74 7.96 -0.85 -10.68
CA ILE A 74 8.82 -1.03 -9.48
C ILE A 74 8.80 0.24 -8.61
N ALA A 75 8.92 1.42 -9.21
CA ALA A 75 8.85 2.67 -8.47
C ALA A 75 7.44 2.92 -7.89
N MET A 76 6.39 2.58 -8.65
CA MET A 76 5.00 2.73 -8.18
C MET A 76 4.68 1.83 -6.98
N ILE A 77 5.06 0.54 -7.01
CA ILE A 77 4.80 -0.36 -5.88
C ILE A 77 5.56 0.06 -4.62
N LYS A 78 6.76 0.63 -4.77
CA LYS A 78 7.56 1.12 -3.65
C LYS A 78 6.92 2.32 -2.95
N VAL A 79 6.10 3.10 -3.65
CA VAL A 79 5.29 4.18 -3.07
C VAL A 79 3.95 3.65 -2.55
N VAL A 80 3.22 2.90 -3.36
CA VAL A 80 1.83 2.53 -3.07
C VAL A 80 1.73 1.53 -1.92
N ALA A 81 2.51 0.45 -1.95
CA ALA A 81 2.36 -0.65 -1.00
C ALA A 81 2.68 -0.24 0.46
N PRO A 82 3.81 0.42 0.78
CA PRO A 82 4.08 0.79 2.16
C PRO A 82 3.19 1.93 2.68
N ASN A 83 2.73 2.84 1.82
CA ASN A 83 1.75 3.88 2.22
C ASN A 83 0.39 3.25 2.56
N MET A 84 -0.10 2.32 1.75
CA MET A 84 -1.29 1.53 2.05
C MET A 84 -1.13 0.76 3.36
N ALA A 85 -0.01 0.08 3.55
CA ALA A 85 0.25 -0.71 4.74
C ALA A 85 0.25 0.15 6.02
N CYS A 86 0.93 1.30 6.02
CA CYS A 86 0.89 2.25 7.14
C CYS A 86 -0.55 2.66 7.48
N ARG A 87 -1.38 2.96 6.48
CA ARG A 87 -2.76 3.41 6.67
C ARG A 87 -3.64 2.32 7.29
N VAL A 88 -3.55 1.09 6.78
CA VAL A 88 -4.35 -0.05 7.30
C VAL A 88 -3.91 -0.40 8.72
N VAL A 89 -2.61 -0.41 9.00
CA VAL A 89 -2.09 -0.69 10.35
C VAL A 89 -2.50 0.42 11.34
N ASP A 90 -2.48 1.68 10.93
CA ASP A 90 -2.95 2.80 11.76
C ASP A 90 -4.42 2.62 12.17
N TRP A 91 -5.29 2.24 11.25
CA TRP A 91 -6.68 1.94 11.56
C TRP A 91 -6.83 0.70 12.48
N ALA A 92 -5.99 -0.32 12.31
CA ALA A 92 -5.97 -1.47 13.20
C ALA A 92 -5.53 -1.07 14.62
N ILE A 93 -4.52 -0.22 14.77
CA ILE A 93 -4.10 0.36 16.05
C ILE A 93 -5.28 1.13 16.68
N GLN A 94 -5.94 1.98 15.91
CA GLN A 94 -7.09 2.76 16.38
C GLN A 94 -8.23 1.86 16.88
N ALA A 95 -8.52 0.75 16.19
CA ALA A 95 -9.54 -0.22 16.61
C ALA A 95 -9.19 -0.90 17.95
N HIS A 96 -7.90 -1.12 18.22
CA HIS A 96 -7.42 -1.71 19.47
C HIS A 96 -7.34 -0.69 20.63
N GLY A 97 -7.35 0.63 20.32
CA GLY A 97 -7.16 1.68 21.31
C GLY A 97 -5.77 1.60 21.97
N ALA A 98 -5.66 1.85 23.27
CA ALA A 98 -4.40 1.81 23.98
C ALA A 98 -3.64 0.47 23.82
N ALA A 99 -4.36 -0.64 23.72
CA ALA A 99 -3.76 -1.96 23.48
C ALA A 99 -3.00 -2.01 22.14
N GLY A 100 -3.46 -1.29 21.13
CA GLY A 100 -2.82 -1.25 19.79
C GLY A 100 -1.43 -0.59 19.76
N VAL A 101 -1.11 0.22 20.77
CA VAL A 101 0.22 0.84 20.94
C VAL A 101 1.04 0.17 22.04
N SER A 102 0.50 -0.84 22.71
CA SER A 102 1.21 -1.65 23.72
C SER A 102 2.06 -2.74 23.06
N GLN A 103 2.90 -3.38 23.89
CA GLN A 103 3.70 -4.53 23.46
C GLN A 103 2.91 -5.86 23.44
N ASP A 104 1.66 -5.86 23.94
CA ASP A 104 0.79 -7.04 23.93
C ASP A 104 0.29 -7.38 22.53
N PHE A 105 0.31 -6.40 21.62
CA PHE A 105 -0.04 -6.54 20.23
C PHE A 105 1.11 -6.07 19.34
N TRP A 106 1.38 -6.82 18.30
CA TRP A 106 2.43 -6.54 17.31
C TRP A 106 2.15 -5.37 16.35
N LEU A 107 1.04 -4.63 16.54
CA LEU A 107 0.58 -3.58 15.62
C LEU A 107 1.50 -2.36 15.60
N ALA A 108 1.97 -1.91 16.78
CA ALA A 108 2.88 -0.75 16.86
C ALA A 108 4.23 -1.06 16.19
N GLU A 109 4.78 -2.24 16.41
CA GLU A 109 6.00 -2.71 15.73
C GLU A 109 5.78 -2.82 14.22
N ALA A 110 4.66 -3.39 13.80
CA ALA A 110 4.29 -3.48 12.40
C ALA A 110 4.19 -2.11 11.73
N TYR A 111 3.62 -1.12 12.42
CA TYR A 111 3.57 0.24 11.91
C TYR A 111 4.96 0.84 11.71
N ALA A 112 5.84 0.72 12.72
CA ALA A 112 7.21 1.20 12.66
C ALA A 112 7.97 0.55 11.49
N LEU A 113 7.82 -0.77 11.29
CA LEU A 113 8.43 -1.50 10.18
C LEU A 113 7.91 -0.98 8.82
N GLN A 114 6.59 -0.87 8.63
CA GLN A 114 6.01 -0.37 7.37
C GLN A 114 6.40 1.10 7.11
N ARG A 115 6.50 1.90 8.17
CA ARG A 115 6.98 3.28 8.05
C ARG A 115 8.44 3.34 7.63
N THR A 116 9.28 2.42 8.11
CA THR A 116 10.68 2.30 7.71
C THR A 116 10.82 1.94 6.23
N VAL A 117 9.95 1.06 5.71
CA VAL A 117 9.96 0.69 4.28
C VAL A 117 9.74 1.89 3.35
N ARG A 118 9.10 2.96 3.82
CA ARG A 118 8.95 4.21 3.05
C ARG A 118 10.23 5.05 2.96
N ILE A 119 11.27 4.68 3.69
CA ILE A 119 12.54 5.43 3.79
C ILE A 119 13.68 4.62 3.17
N VAL A 120 13.80 3.33 3.50
CA VAL A 120 14.88 2.45 3.01
C VAL A 120 14.80 2.21 1.51
N ASP A 121 15.93 1.92 0.89
CA ASP A 121 16.03 1.68 -0.57
C ASP A 121 15.47 2.81 -1.44
N GLY A 122 15.57 4.02 -0.95
CA GLY A 122 15.05 5.26 -1.53
C GLY A 122 13.70 5.66 -0.93
N PRO A 123 13.60 6.89 -0.42
CA PRO A 123 12.35 7.41 0.14
C PRO A 123 11.29 7.63 -0.94
N ASP A 124 10.03 7.79 -0.49
CA ASP A 124 8.87 8.02 -1.36
C ASP A 124 9.12 9.10 -2.43
N GLU A 125 9.84 10.17 -2.07
CA GLU A 125 10.12 11.32 -2.95
C GLU A 125 11.02 10.93 -4.13
N VAL A 126 12.00 10.06 -3.91
CA VAL A 126 12.90 9.56 -4.97
C VAL A 126 12.11 8.74 -5.99
N HIS A 127 11.23 7.86 -5.52
CA HIS A 127 10.41 7.03 -6.40
C HIS A 127 9.34 7.85 -7.14
N ARG A 128 8.70 8.81 -6.48
CA ARG A 128 7.75 9.74 -7.12
C ARG A 128 8.42 10.58 -8.21
N ASN A 129 9.63 11.09 -7.95
CA ASN A 129 10.40 11.81 -8.96
C ASN A 129 10.79 10.91 -10.14
N ALA A 130 11.16 9.65 -9.90
CA ALA A 130 11.46 8.69 -10.97
C ALA A 130 10.22 8.42 -11.85
N ILE A 131 9.04 8.21 -11.24
CA ILE A 131 7.78 8.03 -11.96
C ILE A 131 7.48 9.25 -12.84
N ALA A 132 7.53 10.46 -12.27
CA ALA A 132 7.25 11.69 -12.99
C ALA A 132 8.18 11.88 -14.20
N ARG A 133 9.48 11.63 -14.04
CA ARG A 133 10.45 11.71 -15.14
C ARG A 133 10.16 10.71 -16.25
N ILE A 134 9.76 9.48 -15.92
CA ILE A 134 9.39 8.46 -16.90
C ILE A 134 8.16 8.90 -17.69
N GLU A 135 7.13 9.41 -17.03
CA GLU A 135 5.90 9.85 -17.69
C GLU A 135 6.14 11.08 -18.60
N LEU A 136 6.93 12.06 -18.16
CA LEU A 136 7.29 13.21 -18.96
C LEU A 136 8.10 12.81 -20.21
N ALA A 137 9.06 11.88 -20.05
CA ALA A 137 9.85 11.37 -21.18
C ALA A 137 8.98 10.64 -22.21
N ARG A 138 8.03 9.79 -21.76
CA ARG A 138 7.08 9.10 -22.62
C ARG A 138 6.23 10.11 -23.42
N ARG A 139 5.77 11.16 -22.78
CA ARG A 139 4.95 12.19 -23.44
C ARG A 139 5.74 12.99 -24.46
N ALA A 140 6.98 13.37 -24.16
CA ALA A 140 7.86 14.07 -25.09
C ALA A 140 8.12 13.26 -26.36
N GLN A 141 8.41 11.95 -26.22
CA GLN A 141 8.62 11.05 -27.35
C GLN A 141 7.36 10.91 -28.23
N ALA A 142 6.18 10.80 -27.62
CA ALA A 142 4.92 10.72 -28.37
C ALA A 142 4.60 12.00 -29.13
N GLY A 143 4.97 13.18 -28.61
CA GLY A 143 4.82 14.47 -29.32
C GLY A 143 5.72 14.58 -30.53
N MET A 144 6.95 14.07 -30.45
CA MET A 144 7.91 14.08 -31.57
C MET A 144 7.52 13.14 -32.73
N SER A 145 6.92 11.98 -32.41
CA SER A 145 6.44 11.04 -33.44
C SER A 145 5.15 11.52 -34.18
N GLY A 146 4.33 12.34 -33.51
CA GLY A 146 3.13 12.90 -34.10
C GLY A 146 3.39 14.05 -35.10
N THR A 147 4.50 14.76 -34.98
CA THR A 147 4.89 15.84 -35.92
C THR A 147 5.60 15.32 -37.17
N ALA A 148 6.24 14.17 -37.13
CA ALA A 148 6.93 13.56 -38.26
C ALA A 148 6.01 12.87 -39.29
N SER A 149 4.70 12.82 -39.05
CA SER A 149 3.69 12.19 -39.95
C SER A 149 2.85 13.19 -40.73
N GLN A 150 3.19 14.49 -40.71
CA GLN A 150 2.43 15.56 -41.41
C GLN A 150 3.22 16.24 -42.53
N ASP A 151 4.40 15.74 -42.90
CA ASP A 151 5.18 16.10 -44.07
C ASP A 151 5.19 14.91 -45.09
#